data_af520fdf5e5caa53646aae156b7142de
#
_entry.id   af520fdf5e5caa53646aae156b7142de
#
_cell.length_a   1.000
_cell.length_b   1.000
_cell.length_c   1.000
_cell.angle_alpha   90.00
_cell.angle_beta   90.00
_cell.angle_gamma   90.00
#
_symmetry.space_group_name_H-M   'P 1'
#
loop_
_entity.id
_entity.type
_entity.pdbx_description
1 polymer ?
#
loop_
_entity_poly.entity_id
_entity_poly.type
_entity_poly.pdbx_seq_one_letter_code
_entity_poly.pdbx_strand_id
1 'polypeptide(L)'
;LGGSSIRRISAHSEALDFSLLTAFTLRSNRRISSFIFFIPFIPVSSLSPFTLLKTDASSSARAGILHTRPGDIETPVFMPVGTQATVKAVTPDELRALGAKIILGNTYHLHVRPGEEVIRELGGLHSFMGWDRSILTDSGGFQVFSLSKLRRITREGVHFQNHLDGTPTFIGPETSMQIQRDLGSDVVMAFDECPPFPCSYEDAAKSLELTTHWEGRSRAWWHTQPEEGRPLLFGIVQGSSFADLREQSARSLVEIGFDGYAVGGVSVGEPEPEMMKAVEWSVPFLPETAPRYAMGLGTPPQLVEMVARGIDMFDCVLPTRIARNGTAFTAEGTINLKNAPFTRDPRPIEEGCTCHACATFSRAYLRHLVKAEEILGLRLITLHNLHFYLTLMRRIRASILDGSFQEFREKFVSGYRVWKAEE
;
A
#
# COMPACT_ATOMS: atom_id res chain seq x y z
N LEU A 1 -59.24 -22.89 -14.34
CA LEU A 1 -59.19 -24.10 -15.20
C LEU A 1 -57.72 -24.35 -15.62
N GLY A 2 -57.16 -25.50 -15.23
CA GLY A 2 -55.90 -26.01 -15.76
C GLY A 2 -54.77 -26.03 -14.78
N GLY A 3 -54.80 -27.06 -13.88
CA GLY A 3 -53.69 -27.53 -13.08
C GLY A 3 -52.68 -28.31 -13.91
N SER A 4 -51.42 -28.28 -13.52
CA SER A 4 -50.43 -29.30 -13.84
C SER A 4 -49.45 -29.49 -12.70
N SER A 5 -49.44 -30.71 -12.30
CA SER A 5 -48.74 -31.46 -11.26
C SER A 5 -47.23 -31.19 -11.12
N ILE A 6 -46.85 -31.04 -9.86
CA ILE A 6 -45.45 -31.13 -9.38
C ILE A 6 -45.08 -32.59 -9.30
N ARG A 7 -44.06 -33.06 -10.02
CA ARG A 7 -43.37 -34.33 -9.79
C ARG A 7 -42.18 -34.12 -8.87
N ARG A 8 -42.20 -34.72 -7.69
CA ARG A 8 -41.04 -34.93 -6.83
C ARG A 8 -40.11 -35.96 -7.48
N ILE A 9 -38.84 -35.61 -7.59
CA ILE A 9 -37.74 -36.56 -7.87
C ILE A 9 -36.97 -36.70 -6.57
N SER A 10 -36.94 -37.92 -6.05
CA SER A 10 -36.20 -38.36 -4.87
C SER A 10 -34.72 -38.45 -5.18
N ALA A 11 -33.90 -37.91 -4.30
CA ALA A 11 -32.44 -38.07 -4.33
C ALA A 11 -32.08 -39.48 -3.82
N HIS A 12 -31.32 -40.22 -4.62
CA HIS A 12 -30.53 -41.36 -4.15
C HIS A 12 -29.10 -40.92 -3.99
N SER A 13 -28.59 -41.07 -2.78
CA SER A 13 -27.18 -40.93 -2.44
C SER A 13 -26.45 -42.20 -2.85
N GLU A 14 -25.50 -42.12 -3.75
CA GLU A 14 -24.48 -43.17 -3.94
C GLU A 14 -23.11 -42.59 -3.51
N ALA A 15 -22.58 -43.29 -2.48
CA ALA A 15 -21.20 -43.14 -2.04
C ALA A 15 -20.29 -43.81 -3.05
N LEU A 16 -19.33 -43.02 -3.61
CA LEU A 16 -18.27 -43.58 -4.45
C LEU A 16 -17.05 -43.91 -3.58
N ASP A 17 -16.80 -45.18 -3.45
CA ASP A 17 -15.64 -45.82 -2.84
C ASP A 17 -14.42 -45.74 -3.79
N PHE A 18 -13.33 -45.05 -3.35
CA PHE A 18 -12.08 -44.98 -4.08
C PHE A 18 -11.07 -45.99 -3.53
N SER A 19 -11.20 -47.23 -3.96
CA SER A 19 -10.14 -48.24 -3.78
C SER A 19 -9.95 -49.06 -5.05
N LEU A 20 -9.03 -48.68 -5.91
CA LEU A 20 -8.40 -49.59 -6.91
C LEU A 20 -7.12 -48.95 -7.48
N LEU A 21 -6.00 -49.10 -6.76
CA LEU A 21 -4.66 -48.98 -7.31
C LEU A 21 -4.26 -50.35 -7.86
N THR A 22 -4.30 -50.49 -9.16
CA THR A 22 -3.75 -51.68 -9.87
C THR A 22 -2.23 -51.55 -9.95
N ALA A 23 -1.55 -52.45 -9.25
CA ALA A 23 -0.12 -52.65 -9.34
C ALA A 23 0.23 -53.37 -10.66
N PHE A 24 1.02 -52.72 -11.51
CA PHE A 24 1.75 -53.38 -12.61
C PHE A 24 3.14 -53.75 -12.12
N THR A 25 3.39 -55.06 -11.93
CA THR A 25 4.71 -55.62 -11.61
C THR A 25 5.46 -55.90 -12.89
N LEU A 26 6.49 -55.10 -13.19
CA LEU A 26 7.52 -55.43 -14.14
C LEU A 26 8.78 -55.86 -13.36
N ARG A 27 9.11 -57.17 -13.43
CA ARG A 27 10.38 -57.71 -12.95
C ARG A 27 11.51 -57.27 -13.89
N SER A 28 12.44 -56.49 -13.40
CA SER A 28 13.78 -56.41 -13.91
C SER A 28 14.77 -56.23 -12.76
N ASN A 29 15.65 -57.21 -12.61
CA ASN A 29 16.75 -57.26 -11.67
C ASN A 29 17.80 -56.19 -12.01
N ARG A 30 17.82 -55.06 -11.32
CA ARG A 30 19.03 -54.26 -11.06
C ARG A 30 18.84 -53.52 -9.75
N ARG A 31 19.83 -53.71 -8.83
CA ARG A 31 19.92 -52.96 -7.58
C ARG A 31 20.04 -51.45 -7.89
N ILE A 32 19.01 -50.71 -7.65
CA ILE A 32 19.05 -49.26 -7.63
C ILE A 32 19.07 -48.86 -6.15
N SER A 33 20.22 -48.37 -5.68
CA SER A 33 20.32 -47.69 -4.37
C SER A 33 19.47 -46.44 -4.46
N SER A 34 18.34 -46.46 -3.76
CA SER A 34 17.47 -45.28 -3.60
C SER A 34 18.17 -44.28 -2.67
N PHE A 35 18.88 -43.33 -3.24
CA PHE A 35 19.22 -42.10 -2.52
C PHE A 35 17.95 -41.29 -2.40
N ILE A 36 17.27 -41.39 -1.24
CA ILE A 36 16.24 -40.47 -0.86
C ILE A 36 16.96 -39.16 -0.48
N PHE A 37 16.96 -38.19 -1.36
CA PHE A 37 17.31 -36.81 -1.01
C PHE A 37 16.26 -36.32 -0.03
N PHE A 38 16.58 -36.34 1.24
CA PHE A 38 15.87 -35.56 2.24
C PHE A 38 16.11 -34.08 1.92
N ILE A 39 15.18 -33.44 1.20
CA ILE A 39 15.09 -31.99 1.18
C ILE A 39 14.57 -31.63 2.56
N PRO A 40 15.37 -30.92 3.41
CA PRO A 40 14.85 -30.50 4.70
C PRO A 40 13.65 -29.58 4.43
N PHE A 41 12.51 -29.95 4.99
CA PHE A 41 11.34 -29.07 5.06
C PHE A 41 11.74 -27.89 5.94
N ILE A 42 12.11 -26.76 5.32
CA ILE A 42 12.35 -25.51 6.03
C ILE A 42 10.96 -24.99 6.41
N PRO A 43 10.63 -24.91 7.72
CA PRO A 43 9.35 -24.35 8.11
C PRO A 43 9.25 -22.91 7.61
N VAL A 44 8.13 -22.54 7.01
CA VAL A 44 7.85 -21.23 6.41
C VAL A 44 8.04 -20.07 7.41
N SER A 45 8.10 -20.35 8.72
CA SER A 45 8.35 -19.40 9.81
C SER A 45 9.79 -18.86 9.90
N SER A 46 10.72 -19.30 9.05
CA SER A 46 12.14 -18.87 9.10
C SER A 46 12.55 -17.93 7.96
N LEU A 47 11.68 -17.60 7.04
CA LEU A 47 11.99 -16.67 5.95
C LEU A 47 11.83 -15.23 6.44
N SER A 48 12.88 -14.42 6.25
CA SER A 48 12.78 -12.97 6.46
C SER A 48 11.61 -12.40 5.64
N PRO A 49 10.80 -11.48 6.18
CA PRO A 49 9.72 -10.86 5.43
C PRO A 49 10.19 -10.08 4.20
N PHE A 50 11.50 -9.83 4.11
CA PHE A 50 12.10 -9.06 3.02
C PHE A 50 13.41 -9.68 2.54
N THR A 51 13.56 -9.82 1.23
CA THR A 51 14.81 -10.23 0.58
C THR A 51 15.39 -9.03 -0.18
N LEU A 52 16.55 -8.53 0.27
CA LEU A 52 17.31 -7.52 -0.45
C LEU A 52 18.06 -8.19 -1.62
N LEU A 53 17.84 -7.71 -2.86
CA LEU A 53 18.47 -8.25 -4.06
C LEU A 53 19.67 -7.44 -4.50
N LYS A 54 19.54 -6.10 -4.50
CA LYS A 54 20.60 -5.18 -4.93
C LYS A 54 20.45 -3.82 -4.27
N THR A 55 21.58 -3.20 -3.94
CA THR A 55 21.68 -1.80 -3.55
C THR A 55 22.44 -1.05 -4.64
N ASP A 56 22.03 0.17 -4.96
CA ASP A 56 22.73 1.05 -5.90
C ASP A 56 24.11 1.48 -5.33
N ALA A 57 25.10 1.58 -6.18
CA ALA A 57 26.47 1.85 -5.75
C ALA A 57 26.70 3.31 -5.31
N SER A 58 25.84 4.24 -5.73
CA SER A 58 26.01 5.71 -5.55
C SER A 58 24.94 6.32 -4.65
N SER A 59 23.96 5.54 -4.20
CA SER A 59 22.87 6.00 -3.36
C SER A 59 22.38 4.88 -2.42
N SER A 60 21.38 5.18 -1.59
CA SER A 60 20.72 4.16 -0.75
C SER A 60 19.59 3.43 -1.48
N ALA A 61 19.40 3.65 -2.79
CA ALA A 61 18.36 2.99 -3.56
C ALA A 61 18.58 1.48 -3.59
N ARG A 62 17.49 0.73 -3.39
CA ARG A 62 17.59 -0.73 -3.30
C ARG A 62 16.41 -1.41 -4.00
N ALA A 63 16.66 -2.59 -4.54
CA ALA A 63 15.67 -3.48 -5.11
C ALA A 63 15.58 -4.75 -4.25
N GLY A 64 14.37 -5.14 -3.88
CA GLY A 64 14.12 -6.29 -3.03
C GLY A 64 12.83 -7.00 -3.39
N ILE A 65 12.43 -7.93 -2.51
CA ILE A 65 11.16 -8.66 -2.56
C ILE A 65 10.56 -8.65 -1.16
N LEU A 66 9.35 -8.15 -1.03
CA LEU A 66 8.53 -8.27 0.16
C LEU A 66 7.68 -9.55 0.05
N HIS A 67 7.83 -10.45 1.00
CA HIS A 67 7.08 -11.71 1.06
C HIS A 67 5.80 -11.52 1.86
N THR A 68 4.65 -11.74 1.23
CA THR A 68 3.33 -11.64 1.86
C THR A 68 2.52 -12.92 1.64
N ARG A 69 1.43 -13.09 2.38
CA ARG A 69 0.56 -14.27 2.27
C ARG A 69 0.03 -14.50 0.85
N PRO A 70 -0.48 -13.48 0.11
CA PRO A 70 -0.94 -13.68 -1.27
C PRO A 70 0.19 -13.87 -2.28
N GLY A 71 1.43 -13.53 -1.94
CA GLY A 71 2.58 -13.70 -2.82
C GLY A 71 3.64 -12.60 -2.69
N ASP A 72 4.66 -12.72 -3.51
CA ASP A 72 5.82 -11.85 -3.53
C ASP A 72 5.54 -10.50 -4.21
N ILE A 73 6.08 -9.45 -3.62
CA ILE A 73 5.97 -8.07 -4.12
C ILE A 73 7.37 -7.54 -4.39
N GLU A 74 7.65 -7.25 -5.65
CA GLU A 74 8.88 -6.59 -6.05
C GLU A 74 8.90 -5.14 -5.57
N THR A 75 10.01 -4.72 -4.95
CA THR A 75 10.23 -3.35 -4.49
C THR A 75 11.35 -2.66 -5.29
N PRO A 76 11.33 -1.32 -5.46
CA PRO A 76 10.35 -0.37 -4.90
C PRO A 76 8.94 -0.55 -5.48
N VAL A 77 7.90 -0.29 -4.68
CA VAL A 77 6.51 -0.47 -5.08
C VAL A 77 5.62 0.71 -4.69
N PHE A 78 4.66 1.03 -5.55
CA PHE A 78 3.60 1.99 -5.25
C PHE A 78 2.28 1.25 -4.97
N MET A 79 1.60 1.65 -3.90
CA MET A 79 0.32 1.11 -3.45
C MET A 79 -0.82 2.07 -3.83
N PRO A 80 -1.68 1.73 -4.81
CA PRO A 80 -2.90 2.49 -5.05
C PRO A 80 -3.78 2.55 -3.81
N VAL A 81 -4.29 3.76 -3.47
CA VAL A 81 -5.07 3.97 -2.25
C VAL A 81 -6.54 3.63 -2.47
N GLY A 82 -7.01 2.63 -1.76
CA GLY A 82 -8.39 2.14 -1.72
C GLY A 82 -9.09 2.44 -0.39
N THR A 83 -9.27 3.72 -0.05
CA THR A 83 -9.71 4.22 1.26
C THR A 83 -10.92 3.49 1.86
N GLN A 84 -11.91 3.13 1.05
CA GLN A 84 -13.16 2.49 1.49
C GLN A 84 -13.37 1.18 0.69
N ALA A 85 -12.41 0.27 0.77
CA ALA A 85 -12.39 -0.98 0.01
C ALA A 85 -12.52 -0.76 -1.52
N THR A 86 -12.08 0.39 -2.03
CA THR A 86 -12.08 0.68 -3.48
C THR A 86 -11.05 1.75 -3.82
N VAL A 87 -10.24 1.49 -4.83
CA VAL A 87 -9.46 2.53 -5.51
C VAL A 87 -10.43 3.33 -6.38
N LYS A 88 -10.50 4.64 -6.17
CA LYS A 88 -11.55 5.51 -6.74
C LYS A 88 -11.76 5.28 -8.24
N ALA A 89 -12.96 4.81 -8.59
CA ALA A 89 -13.43 4.56 -9.96
C ALA A 89 -12.64 3.50 -10.76
N VAL A 90 -11.95 2.58 -10.08
CA VAL A 90 -11.16 1.50 -10.70
C VAL A 90 -11.57 0.16 -10.13
N THR A 91 -11.83 -0.81 -10.99
CA THR A 91 -12.19 -2.18 -10.58
C THR A 91 -10.94 -2.99 -10.19
N PRO A 92 -11.09 -4.06 -9.41
CA PRO A 92 -9.98 -4.98 -9.11
C PRO A 92 -9.34 -5.58 -10.37
N ASP A 93 -10.12 -5.90 -11.40
CA ASP A 93 -9.59 -6.43 -12.68
C ASP A 93 -8.71 -5.41 -13.41
N GLU A 94 -9.10 -4.13 -13.39
CA GLU A 94 -8.29 -3.06 -13.96
C GLU A 94 -6.99 -2.86 -13.16
N LEU A 95 -7.04 -2.93 -11.83
CA LEU A 95 -5.84 -2.89 -11.00
C LEU A 95 -4.89 -4.07 -11.30
N ARG A 96 -5.44 -5.28 -11.51
CA ARG A 96 -4.65 -6.44 -11.94
C ARG A 96 -4.00 -6.22 -13.31
N ALA A 97 -4.78 -5.69 -14.26
CA ALA A 97 -4.29 -5.39 -15.61
C ALA A 97 -3.21 -4.31 -15.61
N LEU A 98 -3.29 -3.31 -14.72
CA LEU A 98 -2.26 -2.30 -14.50
C LEU A 98 -1.00 -2.86 -13.83
N GLY A 99 -1.07 -4.05 -13.25
CA GLY A 99 0.04 -4.72 -12.57
C GLY A 99 0.20 -4.34 -11.10
N ALA A 100 -0.82 -3.75 -10.46
CA ALA A 100 -0.79 -3.50 -9.02
C ALA A 100 -0.64 -4.83 -8.26
N LYS A 101 0.28 -4.89 -7.30
CA LYS A 101 0.57 -6.08 -6.48
C LYS A 101 0.03 -5.95 -5.06
N ILE A 102 -0.11 -4.73 -4.60
CA ILE A 102 -0.59 -4.38 -3.28
C ILE A 102 -1.40 -3.09 -3.38
N ILE A 103 -2.43 -2.97 -2.56
CA ILE A 103 -3.24 -1.75 -2.39
C ILE A 103 -3.28 -1.36 -0.92
N LEU A 104 -3.61 -0.10 -0.64
CA LEU A 104 -3.78 0.39 0.72
C LEU A 104 -5.26 0.62 1.04
N GLY A 105 -5.72 0.09 2.19
CA GLY A 105 -7.00 0.39 2.80
C GLY A 105 -6.84 1.28 4.03
N ASN A 106 -7.85 2.11 4.36
CA ASN A 106 -7.78 2.96 5.54
C ASN A 106 -8.64 2.39 6.66
N THR A 107 -8.01 1.96 7.74
CA THR A 107 -8.62 1.32 8.91
C THR A 107 -9.75 2.15 9.51
N TYR A 108 -9.51 3.43 9.77
CA TYR A 108 -10.53 4.34 10.31
C TYR A 108 -11.80 4.39 9.45
N HIS A 109 -11.65 4.57 8.15
CA HIS A 109 -12.80 4.67 7.25
C HIS A 109 -13.60 3.39 7.16
N LEU A 110 -12.92 2.25 7.16
CA LEU A 110 -13.54 0.92 7.09
C LEU A 110 -14.21 0.54 8.41
N HIS A 111 -13.63 0.95 9.56
CA HIS A 111 -14.22 0.80 10.88
C HIS A 111 -15.52 1.60 11.01
N VAL A 112 -15.52 2.87 10.61
CA VAL A 112 -16.70 3.73 10.70
C VAL A 112 -17.77 3.30 9.69
N ARG A 113 -17.39 2.80 8.51
CA ARG A 113 -18.34 2.32 7.48
C ARG A 113 -17.65 1.38 6.48
N PRO A 114 -18.11 0.15 6.30
CA PRO A 114 -19.36 -0.45 6.86
C PRO A 114 -19.19 -1.01 8.27
N GLY A 115 -17.99 -1.01 8.84
CA GLY A 115 -17.59 -1.69 10.07
C GLY A 115 -16.82 -2.99 9.77
N GLU A 116 -15.80 -3.26 10.57
CA GLU A 116 -14.94 -4.45 10.41
C GLU A 116 -15.69 -5.75 10.62
N GLU A 117 -16.73 -5.75 11.46
CA GLU A 117 -17.57 -6.94 11.67
C GLU A 117 -18.26 -7.38 10.39
N VAL A 118 -18.86 -6.44 9.65
CA VAL A 118 -19.50 -6.72 8.35
C VAL A 118 -18.49 -7.27 7.36
N ILE A 119 -17.29 -6.67 7.30
CA ILE A 119 -16.24 -7.11 6.40
C ILE A 119 -15.74 -8.52 6.78
N ARG A 120 -15.55 -8.80 8.07
CA ARG A 120 -15.14 -10.11 8.59
C ARG A 120 -16.17 -11.19 8.25
N GLU A 121 -17.45 -10.93 8.47
CA GLU A 121 -18.54 -11.88 8.15
C GLU A 121 -18.62 -12.20 6.66
N LEU A 122 -18.20 -11.28 5.79
CA LEU A 122 -18.14 -11.44 4.33
C LEU A 122 -16.78 -11.98 3.84
N GLY A 123 -15.92 -12.48 4.74
CA GLY A 123 -14.67 -13.16 4.39
C GLY A 123 -13.46 -12.23 4.29
N GLY A 124 -13.50 -11.05 4.93
CA GLY A 124 -12.43 -10.06 4.93
C GLY A 124 -12.41 -9.20 3.67
N LEU A 125 -11.50 -8.20 3.62
CA LEU A 125 -11.41 -7.25 2.50
C LEU A 125 -11.18 -7.92 1.16
N HIS A 126 -10.41 -9.01 1.12
CA HIS A 126 -10.14 -9.75 -0.11
C HIS A 126 -11.44 -10.23 -0.78
N SER A 127 -12.30 -10.92 -0.03
CA SER A 127 -13.59 -11.40 -0.53
C SER A 127 -14.56 -10.26 -0.75
N PHE A 128 -14.63 -9.32 0.19
CA PHE A 128 -15.54 -8.18 0.15
C PHE A 128 -15.40 -7.31 -1.10
N MET A 129 -14.16 -7.07 -1.55
CA MET A 129 -13.89 -6.25 -2.74
C MET A 129 -13.47 -7.04 -3.98
N GLY A 130 -13.33 -8.37 -3.90
CA GLY A 130 -12.89 -9.20 -5.02
C GLY A 130 -11.43 -8.99 -5.40
N TRP A 131 -10.55 -8.74 -4.42
CA TRP A 131 -9.12 -8.52 -4.61
C TRP A 131 -8.30 -9.68 -4.04
N ASP A 132 -7.49 -10.33 -4.87
CA ASP A 132 -6.73 -11.56 -4.54
C ASP A 132 -5.23 -11.32 -4.30
N ARG A 133 -4.79 -10.05 -4.30
CA ARG A 133 -3.41 -9.66 -4.02
C ARG A 133 -3.32 -8.93 -2.69
N SER A 134 -2.11 -8.55 -2.28
CA SER A 134 -1.87 -8.00 -0.95
C SER A 134 -2.63 -6.72 -0.65
N ILE A 135 -3.01 -6.58 0.62
CA ILE A 135 -3.63 -5.39 1.18
C ILE A 135 -2.81 -4.95 2.39
N LEU A 136 -2.38 -3.68 2.38
CA LEU A 136 -1.90 -3.00 3.57
C LEU A 136 -3.03 -2.15 4.13
N THR A 137 -3.23 -2.18 5.46
CA THR A 137 -4.08 -1.20 6.15
C THR A 137 -3.26 -0.30 7.04
N ASP A 138 -3.57 0.99 7.04
CA ASP A 138 -2.96 1.95 7.96
C ASP A 138 -3.42 1.73 9.40
N SER A 139 -2.80 2.43 10.37
CA SER A 139 -3.17 2.33 11.79
C SER A 139 -4.55 2.93 12.12
N GLY A 140 -5.06 3.82 11.29
CA GLY A 140 -6.23 4.67 11.56
C GLY A 140 -5.90 5.92 12.38
N GLY A 141 -4.71 6.02 12.98
CA GLY A 141 -4.30 7.13 13.85
C GLY A 141 -4.40 8.49 13.15
N PHE A 142 -3.73 8.65 12.01
CA PHE A 142 -3.72 9.90 11.26
C PHE A 142 -5.13 10.42 10.92
N GLN A 143 -6.07 9.55 10.52
CA GLN A 143 -7.43 9.94 10.19
C GLN A 143 -8.21 10.42 11.41
N VAL A 144 -7.99 9.78 12.57
CA VAL A 144 -8.56 10.26 13.84
C VAL A 144 -8.04 11.67 14.17
N PHE A 145 -6.74 11.92 13.94
CA PHE A 145 -6.14 13.24 14.17
C PHE A 145 -6.59 14.29 13.16
N SER A 146 -6.72 13.95 11.89
CA SER A 146 -7.02 14.91 10.82
C SER A 146 -8.52 15.20 10.63
N LEU A 147 -9.41 14.23 10.89
CA LEU A 147 -10.84 14.33 10.60
C LEU A 147 -11.70 14.63 11.83
N SER A 148 -11.24 14.30 13.04
CA SER A 148 -12.02 14.48 14.26
C SER A 148 -11.76 15.85 14.89
N LYS A 149 -12.79 16.69 14.93
CA LYS A 149 -12.73 18.01 15.57
C LYS A 149 -12.72 17.94 17.09
N LEU A 150 -13.40 16.94 17.67
CA LEU A 150 -13.49 16.70 19.10
C LEU A 150 -12.81 15.37 19.41
N ARG A 151 -11.59 15.44 19.93
CA ARG A 151 -10.81 14.26 20.34
C ARG A 151 -10.14 14.50 21.67
N ARG A 152 -9.99 13.43 22.43
CA ARG A 152 -9.20 13.40 23.67
C ARG A 152 -8.19 12.27 23.59
N ILE A 153 -6.93 12.62 23.55
CA ILE A 153 -5.80 11.69 23.56
C ILE A 153 -5.52 11.30 25.01
N THR A 154 -5.34 10.02 25.26
CA THR A 154 -4.96 9.45 26.57
C THR A 154 -3.85 8.44 26.34
N ARG A 155 -3.25 7.92 27.41
CA ARG A 155 -2.24 6.86 27.31
C ARG A 155 -2.81 5.55 26.77
N GLU A 156 -4.12 5.31 26.93
CA GLU A 156 -4.83 4.12 26.47
C GLU A 156 -5.17 4.17 24.99
N GLY A 157 -5.38 5.37 24.42
CA GLY A 157 -5.80 5.59 23.05
C GLY A 157 -6.53 6.91 22.88
N VAL A 158 -7.35 7.03 21.85
CA VAL A 158 -8.03 8.26 21.46
C VAL A 158 -9.54 8.08 21.51
N HIS A 159 -10.22 8.94 22.29
CA HIS A 159 -11.67 9.11 22.25
C HIS A 159 -12.01 10.24 21.29
N PHE A 160 -12.94 10.01 20.39
CA PHE A 160 -13.32 10.99 19.39
C PHE A 160 -14.78 10.83 18.94
N GLN A 161 -15.29 11.84 18.25
CA GLN A 161 -16.56 11.72 17.53
C GLN A 161 -16.26 11.46 16.06
N ASN A 162 -16.84 10.38 15.51
CA ASN A 162 -16.63 10.05 14.10
C ASN A 162 -17.20 11.16 13.19
N HIS A 163 -16.60 11.32 12.02
CA HIS A 163 -16.90 12.44 11.11
C HIS A 163 -18.21 12.26 10.31
N LEU A 164 -18.87 11.10 10.36
CA LEU A 164 -20.09 10.82 9.59
C LEU A 164 -21.33 11.25 10.33
N ASP A 165 -21.47 10.84 11.58
CA ASP A 165 -22.68 11.02 12.39
C ASP A 165 -22.42 11.54 13.82
N GLY A 166 -21.15 11.76 14.16
CA GLY A 166 -20.75 12.25 15.48
C GLY A 166 -20.78 11.19 16.58
N THR A 167 -21.00 9.92 16.29
CA THR A 167 -21.01 8.84 17.30
C THR A 167 -19.68 8.80 18.06
N PRO A 168 -19.71 8.80 19.41
CA PRO A 168 -18.52 8.64 20.22
C PRO A 168 -17.84 7.30 19.95
N THR A 169 -16.56 7.35 19.66
CA THR A 169 -15.76 6.20 19.28
C THR A 169 -14.43 6.22 20.04
N PHE A 170 -13.87 5.03 20.29
CA PHE A 170 -12.56 4.87 20.89
C PHE A 170 -11.69 3.99 19.99
N ILE A 171 -10.45 4.41 19.72
CA ILE A 171 -9.41 3.60 19.09
C ILE A 171 -8.14 3.70 19.94
N GLY A 172 -7.60 2.56 20.31
CA GLY A 172 -6.29 2.41 20.93
C GLY A 172 -5.46 1.35 20.22
N PRO A 173 -4.24 1.09 20.69
CA PRO A 173 -3.34 0.12 20.04
C PRO A 173 -4.00 -1.23 19.76
N GLU A 174 -4.56 -1.86 20.77
CA GLU A 174 -5.17 -3.19 20.65
C GLU A 174 -6.44 -3.18 19.77
N THR A 175 -7.24 -2.10 19.88
CA THR A 175 -8.43 -1.92 19.05
C THR A 175 -8.06 -1.78 17.58
N SER A 176 -7.05 -0.96 17.25
CA SER A 176 -6.56 -0.81 15.90
C SER A 176 -6.05 -2.14 15.34
N MET A 177 -5.27 -2.89 16.10
CA MET A 177 -4.78 -4.21 15.71
C MET A 177 -5.93 -5.19 15.46
N GLN A 178 -6.95 -5.21 16.33
CA GLN A 178 -8.13 -6.06 16.17
C GLN A 178 -8.90 -5.71 14.89
N ILE A 179 -9.14 -4.42 14.64
CA ILE A 179 -9.83 -3.97 13.43
C ILE A 179 -9.07 -4.43 12.18
N GLN A 180 -7.75 -4.19 12.09
CA GLN A 180 -6.95 -4.59 10.94
C GLN A 180 -6.92 -6.11 10.74
N ARG A 181 -6.93 -6.88 11.83
CA ARG A 181 -7.08 -8.34 11.78
C ARG A 181 -8.44 -8.77 11.22
N ASP A 182 -9.53 -8.15 11.68
CA ASP A 182 -10.87 -8.45 11.23
C ASP A 182 -11.11 -8.04 9.77
N LEU A 183 -10.42 -6.99 9.31
CA LEU A 183 -10.34 -6.60 7.90
C LEU A 183 -9.61 -7.65 7.04
N GLY A 184 -8.76 -8.50 7.62
CA GLY A 184 -8.03 -9.55 6.91
C GLY A 184 -6.83 -9.05 6.10
N SER A 185 -6.20 -7.95 6.52
CA SER A 185 -5.03 -7.33 5.88
C SER A 185 -3.82 -8.26 5.87
N ASP A 186 -2.89 -8.05 4.91
CA ASP A 186 -1.63 -8.80 4.81
C ASP A 186 -0.45 -8.07 5.44
N VAL A 187 -0.52 -6.74 5.45
CA VAL A 187 0.40 -5.86 6.16
C VAL A 187 -0.42 -4.91 7.00
N VAL A 188 -0.11 -4.83 8.29
CA VAL A 188 -0.80 -3.98 9.26
C VAL A 188 0.18 -2.98 9.88
N MET A 189 -0.31 -1.81 10.26
CA MET A 189 0.50 -0.74 10.85
C MET A 189 0.23 -0.65 12.35
N ALA A 190 1.29 -0.52 13.15
CA ALA A 190 1.17 -0.22 14.57
C ALA A 190 0.46 1.13 14.79
N PHE A 191 -0.24 1.27 15.92
CA PHE A 191 -0.98 2.50 16.22
C PHE A 191 -0.03 3.59 16.72
N ASP A 192 -0.08 4.76 16.09
CA ASP A 192 0.81 5.89 16.31
C ASP A 192 0.08 7.21 16.51
N GLU A 193 0.76 8.21 17.04
CA GLU A 193 0.34 9.61 17.03
C GLU A 193 1.21 10.41 16.05
N CYS A 194 0.56 11.09 15.12
CA CYS A 194 1.20 12.00 14.19
C CYS A 194 0.88 13.45 14.60
N PRO A 195 1.85 14.20 15.20
CA PRO A 195 1.62 15.58 15.57
C PRO A 195 1.48 16.46 14.32
N PRO A 196 0.76 17.62 14.41
CA PRO A 196 0.64 18.54 13.30
C PRO A 196 1.99 19.20 12.97
N PHE A 197 2.17 19.63 11.74
CA PHE A 197 3.29 20.50 11.36
C PHE A 197 2.81 21.95 11.20
N PRO A 198 3.56 22.96 11.72
CA PRO A 198 4.70 22.81 12.63
C PRO A 198 4.26 22.46 14.07
N CYS A 199 5.17 21.86 14.85
CA CYS A 199 4.99 21.68 16.30
C CYS A 199 6.27 22.03 17.06
N SER A 200 6.15 22.26 18.39
CA SER A 200 7.31 22.48 19.23
C SER A 200 8.11 21.18 19.44
N TYR A 201 9.37 21.32 19.85
CA TYR A 201 10.19 20.16 20.21
C TYR A 201 9.56 19.37 21.37
N GLU A 202 9.06 20.08 22.38
CA GLU A 202 8.43 19.48 23.56
C GLU A 202 7.18 18.67 23.20
N ASP A 203 6.37 19.18 22.27
CA ASP A 203 5.16 18.47 21.81
C ASP A 203 5.53 17.28 20.95
N ALA A 204 6.52 17.42 20.07
CA ALA A 204 7.04 16.30 19.28
C ALA A 204 7.63 15.19 20.16
N ALA A 205 8.37 15.54 21.22
CA ALA A 205 8.94 14.58 22.16
C ALA A 205 7.85 13.84 22.95
N LYS A 206 6.81 14.54 23.43
CA LYS A 206 5.66 13.92 24.11
C LYS A 206 4.89 12.97 23.19
N SER A 207 4.67 13.41 21.95
CA SER A 207 4.02 12.60 20.91
C SER A 207 4.82 11.33 20.62
N LEU A 208 6.15 11.45 20.54
CA LEU A 208 7.05 10.31 20.35
C LEU A 208 7.01 9.32 21.52
N GLU A 209 7.02 9.80 22.76
CA GLU A 209 6.89 8.93 23.94
C GLU A 209 5.58 8.13 23.89
N LEU A 210 4.48 8.81 23.54
CA LEU A 210 3.17 8.17 23.42
C LEU A 210 3.13 7.15 22.27
N THR A 211 3.65 7.53 21.10
CA THR A 211 3.76 6.63 19.94
C THR A 211 4.56 5.38 20.29
N THR A 212 5.75 5.52 20.87
CA THR A 212 6.58 4.38 21.28
C THR A 212 5.84 3.45 22.25
N HIS A 213 5.10 4.03 23.20
CA HIS A 213 4.29 3.26 24.13
C HIS A 213 3.15 2.48 23.40
N TRP A 214 2.45 3.13 22.48
CA TRP A 214 1.36 2.50 21.72
C TRP A 214 1.86 1.41 20.76
N GLU A 215 2.99 1.63 20.12
CA GLU A 215 3.61 0.64 19.24
C GLU A 215 4.09 -0.60 20.01
N GLY A 216 4.66 -0.41 21.20
CA GLY A 216 4.99 -1.51 22.11
C GLY A 216 3.75 -2.33 22.49
N ARG A 217 2.62 -1.68 22.78
CA ARG A 217 1.34 -2.36 23.07
C ARG A 217 0.77 -3.05 21.82
N SER A 218 0.82 -2.41 20.64
CA SER A 218 0.44 -3.03 19.36
C SER A 218 1.22 -4.31 19.11
N ARG A 219 2.55 -4.26 19.32
CA ARG A 219 3.44 -5.42 19.16
C ARG A 219 3.14 -6.51 20.18
N ALA A 220 2.96 -6.16 21.46
CA ALA A 220 2.63 -7.11 22.50
C ALA A 220 1.31 -7.84 22.21
N TRP A 221 0.26 -7.11 21.83
CA TRP A 221 -1.01 -7.71 21.43
C TRP A 221 -0.87 -8.62 20.22
N TRP A 222 -0.09 -8.20 19.21
CA TRP A 222 0.12 -8.97 17.98
C TRP A 222 0.77 -10.33 18.26
N HIS A 223 1.70 -10.39 19.23
CA HIS A 223 2.32 -11.64 19.65
C HIS A 223 1.37 -12.62 20.36
N THR A 224 0.26 -12.15 20.89
CA THR A 224 -0.77 -13.05 21.44
C THR A 224 -1.56 -13.78 20.37
N GLN A 225 -1.44 -13.35 19.11
CA GLN A 225 -2.17 -13.95 17.99
C GLN A 225 -1.42 -15.16 17.43
N PRO A 226 -2.13 -16.16 16.86
CA PRO A 226 -1.48 -17.30 16.21
C PRO A 226 -0.46 -16.87 15.17
N GLU A 227 0.68 -17.57 15.11
CA GLU A 227 1.73 -17.26 14.13
C GLU A 227 1.34 -17.68 12.71
N GLU A 228 0.62 -18.79 12.58
CA GLU A 228 0.18 -19.30 11.28
C GLU A 228 -0.75 -18.32 10.57
N GLY A 229 -0.34 -17.89 9.39
CA GLY A 229 -1.09 -16.92 8.58
C GLY A 229 -1.14 -15.49 9.18
N ARG A 230 -0.32 -15.18 10.18
CA ARG A 230 -0.26 -13.84 10.76
C ARG A 230 0.28 -12.84 9.74
N PRO A 231 -0.43 -11.70 9.53
CA PRO A 231 0.06 -10.60 8.69
C PRO A 231 1.37 -10.01 9.21
N LEU A 232 2.11 -9.32 8.31
CA LEU A 232 3.28 -8.55 8.70
C LEU A 232 2.86 -7.31 9.50
N LEU A 233 3.57 -7.01 10.57
CA LEU A 233 3.35 -5.82 11.41
C LEU A 233 4.49 -4.82 11.20
N PHE A 234 4.15 -3.60 10.78
CA PHE A 234 5.09 -2.50 10.58
C PHE A 234 4.97 -1.47 11.69
N GLY A 235 6.13 -1.02 12.22
CA GLY A 235 6.22 0.14 13.13
C GLY A 235 6.35 1.44 12.33
N ILE A 236 6.02 2.58 12.95
CA ILE A 236 5.98 3.90 12.32
C ILE A 236 6.95 4.86 13.03
N VAL A 237 8.06 5.20 12.37
CA VAL A 237 9.01 6.19 12.88
C VAL A 237 8.35 7.57 12.87
N GLN A 238 8.26 8.19 14.04
CA GLN A 238 7.77 9.55 14.27
C GLN A 238 8.93 10.47 14.72
N GLY A 239 8.68 11.71 15.09
CA GLY A 239 9.71 12.66 15.57
C GLY A 239 9.67 14.01 14.85
N SER A 240 8.62 14.28 14.06
CA SER A 240 8.41 15.56 13.35
C SER A 240 9.66 15.97 12.54
N SER A 241 10.09 17.23 12.63
CA SER A 241 11.27 17.79 11.96
C SER A 241 12.51 17.87 12.86
N PHE A 242 12.66 16.92 13.82
CA PHE A 242 13.79 16.87 14.76
C PHE A 242 14.61 15.61 14.57
N ALA A 243 15.89 15.78 14.21
CA ALA A 243 16.79 14.67 13.84
C ALA A 243 17.00 13.67 14.98
N ASP A 244 17.23 14.16 16.20
CA ASP A 244 17.42 13.35 17.40
C ASP A 244 16.17 12.55 17.78
N LEU A 245 14.99 13.12 17.65
CA LEU A 245 13.73 12.41 17.89
C LEU A 245 13.48 11.33 16.81
N ARG A 246 13.83 11.59 15.55
CA ARG A 246 13.75 10.61 14.45
C ARG A 246 14.69 9.42 14.71
N GLU A 247 15.94 9.67 15.10
CA GLU A 247 16.90 8.64 15.49
C GLU A 247 16.38 7.83 16.69
N GLN A 248 15.93 8.53 17.76
CA GLN A 248 15.38 7.88 18.95
C GLN A 248 14.21 6.96 18.58
N SER A 249 13.26 7.46 17.78
CA SER A 249 12.13 6.69 17.30
C SER A 249 12.57 5.43 16.56
N ALA A 250 13.43 5.59 15.54
CA ALA A 250 13.90 4.46 14.74
C ALA A 250 14.59 3.38 15.59
N ARG A 251 15.47 3.78 16.52
CA ARG A 251 16.16 2.85 17.44
C ARG A 251 15.18 2.12 18.36
N SER A 252 14.23 2.84 18.97
CA SER A 252 13.19 2.24 19.84
C SER A 252 12.34 1.21 19.09
N LEU A 253 11.96 1.49 17.84
CA LEU A 253 11.21 0.55 17.03
C LEU A 253 12.00 -0.70 16.67
N VAL A 254 13.30 -0.56 16.40
CA VAL A 254 14.19 -1.70 16.15
C VAL A 254 14.30 -2.58 17.38
N GLU A 255 14.37 -2.00 18.60
CA GLU A 255 14.37 -2.74 19.87
C GLU A 255 13.03 -3.46 20.12
N ILE A 256 11.88 -2.83 19.82
CA ILE A 256 10.56 -3.47 19.90
C ILE A 256 10.45 -4.62 18.90
N GLY A 257 11.03 -4.48 17.72
CA GLY A 257 11.12 -5.51 16.69
C GLY A 257 9.86 -5.64 15.84
N PHE A 258 9.88 -5.11 14.62
CA PHE A 258 8.80 -5.17 13.64
C PHE A 258 9.26 -5.90 12.36
N ASP A 259 8.30 -6.37 11.56
CA ASP A 259 8.56 -7.03 10.27
C ASP A 259 8.96 -6.03 9.17
N GLY A 260 8.64 -4.74 9.37
CA GLY A 260 9.00 -3.63 8.52
C GLY A 260 8.84 -2.29 9.24
N TYR A 261 9.30 -1.21 8.61
CA TYR A 261 9.34 0.12 9.24
C TYR A 261 8.83 1.19 8.28
N ALA A 262 7.89 1.99 8.74
CA ALA A 262 7.43 3.15 8.00
C ALA A 262 8.06 4.44 8.54
N VAL A 263 8.24 5.43 7.68
CA VAL A 263 8.53 6.81 8.06
C VAL A 263 7.23 7.58 7.99
N GLY A 264 6.68 7.89 9.16
CA GLY A 264 5.47 8.69 9.34
C GLY A 264 5.77 10.16 9.61
N GLY A 265 4.72 10.97 9.79
CA GLY A 265 4.87 12.40 10.01
C GLY A 265 5.56 13.14 8.87
N VAL A 266 5.41 12.63 7.65
CA VAL A 266 5.83 13.23 6.38
C VAL A 266 4.59 13.49 5.52
N SER A 267 4.63 14.53 4.68
CA SER A 267 3.47 14.99 3.88
C SER A 267 2.26 15.45 4.72
N VAL A 268 2.53 16.07 5.88
CA VAL A 268 1.52 16.61 6.81
C VAL A 268 1.47 18.15 6.81
N GLY A 269 2.10 18.79 5.81
CA GLY A 269 2.11 20.23 5.60
C GLY A 269 3.50 20.86 5.60
N GLU A 270 4.55 20.09 5.85
CA GLU A 270 5.94 20.54 5.80
C GLU A 270 6.42 20.77 4.36
N PRO A 271 7.39 21.70 4.15
CA PRO A 271 8.06 21.86 2.87
C PRO A 271 8.83 20.58 2.46
N GLU A 272 8.95 20.34 1.15
CA GLU A 272 9.64 19.16 0.61
C GLU A 272 11.06 18.95 1.17
N PRO A 273 11.91 19.97 1.37
CA PRO A 273 13.23 19.76 1.98
C PRO A 273 13.16 19.18 3.40
N GLU A 274 12.18 19.55 4.21
CA GLU A 274 12.00 18.99 5.56
C GLU A 274 11.50 17.54 5.50
N MET A 275 10.63 17.24 4.56
CA MET A 275 10.18 15.87 4.28
C MET A 275 11.37 14.97 3.91
N MET A 276 12.29 15.42 3.04
CA MET A 276 13.49 14.67 2.64
C MET A 276 14.42 14.43 3.83
N LYS A 277 14.64 15.44 4.69
CA LYS A 277 15.44 15.33 5.91
C LYS A 277 14.84 14.32 6.90
N ALA A 278 13.52 14.29 7.07
CA ALA A 278 12.87 13.33 7.96
C ALA A 278 13.21 11.89 7.59
N VAL A 279 13.28 11.59 6.29
CA VAL A 279 13.71 10.27 5.79
C VAL A 279 15.20 10.05 6.02
N GLU A 280 16.05 11.04 5.71
CA GLU A 280 17.50 10.99 5.91
C GLU A 280 17.89 10.77 7.38
N TRP A 281 17.11 11.30 8.32
CA TRP A 281 17.31 11.13 9.77
C TRP A 281 16.71 9.84 10.34
N SER A 282 15.90 9.12 9.57
CA SER A 282 15.25 7.88 10.02
C SER A 282 15.93 6.64 9.45
N VAL A 283 16.13 6.61 8.14
CA VAL A 283 16.56 5.42 7.37
C VAL A 283 17.89 4.81 7.84
N PRO A 284 18.96 5.59 8.21
CA PRO A 284 20.23 5.02 8.64
C PRO A 284 20.17 4.13 9.88
N PHE A 285 19.11 4.26 10.69
CA PHE A 285 18.91 3.49 11.91
C PHE A 285 17.98 2.28 11.72
N LEU A 286 17.43 2.08 10.52
CA LEU A 286 16.54 0.97 10.20
C LEU A 286 17.31 -0.21 9.58
N PRO A 287 16.92 -1.46 9.92
CA PRO A 287 17.59 -2.65 9.40
C PRO A 287 17.59 -2.71 7.87
N GLU A 288 18.68 -3.19 7.27
CA GLU A 288 18.74 -3.43 5.82
C GLU A 288 17.87 -4.60 5.38
N THR A 289 17.66 -5.55 6.29
CA THR A 289 16.87 -6.77 6.05
C THR A 289 15.36 -6.59 6.20
N ALA A 290 14.90 -5.36 6.47
CA ALA A 290 13.49 -5.03 6.61
C ALA A 290 13.02 -4.05 5.52
N PRO A 291 11.77 -4.14 5.06
CA PRO A 291 11.19 -3.18 4.13
C PRO A 291 10.97 -1.81 4.80
N ARG A 292 11.12 -0.74 4.02
CA ARG A 292 10.98 0.65 4.46
C ARG A 292 9.89 1.34 3.65
N TYR A 293 8.95 1.94 4.35
CA TYR A 293 7.76 2.54 3.75
C TYR A 293 7.68 4.03 4.08
N ALA A 294 7.54 4.92 3.08
CA ALA A 294 7.26 6.34 3.29
C ALA A 294 5.77 6.62 3.06
N MET A 295 5.08 7.09 4.11
CA MET A 295 3.63 7.17 4.15
C MET A 295 3.08 8.45 3.49
N GLY A 296 2.07 8.29 2.64
CA GLY A 296 1.21 9.38 2.16
C GLY A 296 1.85 10.39 1.20
N LEU A 297 3.06 10.14 0.71
CA LEU A 297 3.79 11.04 -0.19
C LEU A 297 3.97 10.47 -1.58
N GLY A 298 4.12 11.34 -2.59
CA GLY A 298 4.46 10.81 -3.89
C GLY A 298 4.09 11.63 -5.10
N THR A 299 4.62 12.83 -5.29
CA THR A 299 4.78 13.32 -6.65
C THR A 299 5.85 12.47 -7.35
N PRO A 300 5.81 12.31 -8.69
CA PRO A 300 6.78 11.46 -9.39
C PRO A 300 8.25 11.76 -9.08
N PRO A 301 8.72 13.02 -9.01
CA PRO A 301 10.10 13.31 -8.57
C PRO A 301 10.37 12.90 -7.12
N GLN A 302 9.42 13.11 -6.21
CA GLN A 302 9.56 12.70 -4.82
C GLN A 302 9.74 11.18 -4.69
N LEU A 303 9.01 10.38 -5.46
CA LEU A 303 9.19 8.92 -5.46
C LEU A 303 10.63 8.53 -5.83
N VAL A 304 11.19 9.14 -6.87
CA VAL A 304 12.58 8.88 -7.31
C VAL A 304 13.58 9.29 -6.22
N GLU A 305 13.39 10.48 -5.63
CA GLU A 305 14.24 11.01 -4.57
C GLU A 305 14.17 10.19 -3.27
N MET A 306 13.00 9.69 -2.91
CA MET A 306 12.82 8.84 -1.73
C MET A 306 13.40 7.45 -1.92
N VAL A 307 13.29 6.87 -3.14
CA VAL A 307 13.99 5.62 -3.47
C VAL A 307 15.50 5.81 -3.35
N ALA A 308 16.05 6.93 -3.83
CA ALA A 308 17.47 7.24 -3.67
C ALA A 308 17.92 7.28 -2.19
N ARG A 309 17.00 7.54 -1.26
CA ARG A 309 17.20 7.54 0.20
C ARG A 309 16.90 6.19 0.88
N GLY A 310 16.60 5.15 0.11
CA GLY A 310 16.45 3.79 0.61
C GLY A 310 15.02 3.41 1.02
N ILE A 311 14.01 4.07 0.50
CA ILE A 311 12.60 3.71 0.69
C ILE A 311 12.14 2.70 -0.38
N ASP A 312 11.38 1.69 0.05
CA ASP A 312 10.91 0.58 -0.78
C ASP A 312 9.43 0.67 -1.16
N MET A 313 8.61 1.28 -0.30
CA MET A 313 7.15 1.25 -0.43
C MET A 313 6.58 2.65 -0.33
N PHE A 314 5.53 2.90 -1.11
CA PHE A 314 4.88 4.22 -1.21
C PHE A 314 3.39 4.08 -1.39
N ASP A 315 2.64 5.01 -0.82
CA ASP A 315 1.25 5.28 -1.16
C ASP A 315 1.04 6.78 -1.36
N CYS A 316 0.11 7.13 -2.21
CA CYS A 316 -0.36 8.50 -2.33
C CYS A 316 -1.72 8.54 -3.01
N VAL A 317 -2.58 9.45 -2.56
CA VAL A 317 -3.88 9.69 -3.19
C VAL A 317 -3.80 10.51 -4.47
N LEU A 318 -2.65 11.13 -4.78
CA LEU A 318 -2.49 12.04 -5.91
C LEU A 318 -2.95 11.45 -7.26
N PRO A 319 -2.57 10.22 -7.66
CA PRO A 319 -2.95 9.70 -8.96
C PRO A 319 -4.46 9.73 -9.20
N THR A 320 -5.24 9.37 -8.18
CA THR A 320 -6.70 9.36 -8.27
C THR A 320 -7.32 10.73 -7.95
N ARG A 321 -6.70 11.51 -7.03
CA ARG A 321 -7.20 12.81 -6.62
C ARG A 321 -7.15 13.83 -7.76
N ILE A 322 -5.98 14.02 -8.40
CA ILE A 322 -5.82 15.00 -9.46
C ILE A 322 -6.55 14.60 -10.75
N ALA A 323 -6.69 13.29 -11.01
CA ALA A 323 -7.49 12.79 -12.12
C ALA A 323 -8.94 13.29 -12.06
N ARG A 324 -9.54 13.33 -10.86
CA ARG A 324 -10.89 13.86 -10.65
C ARG A 324 -10.99 15.36 -10.93
N ASN A 325 -9.87 16.07 -10.98
CA ASN A 325 -9.78 17.46 -11.39
C ASN A 325 -9.38 17.64 -12.88
N GLY A 326 -9.30 16.54 -13.63
CA GLY A 326 -8.93 16.54 -15.05
C GLY A 326 -7.44 16.64 -15.31
N THR A 327 -6.59 16.38 -14.31
CA THR A 327 -5.12 16.46 -14.42
C THR A 327 -4.52 15.06 -14.60
N ALA A 328 -3.65 14.93 -15.59
CA ALA A 328 -2.90 13.71 -15.89
C ALA A 328 -1.40 13.92 -15.68
N PHE A 329 -0.72 12.86 -15.22
CA PHE A 329 0.74 12.79 -15.16
C PHE A 329 1.31 12.38 -16.52
N THR A 330 2.47 12.92 -16.87
CA THR A 330 3.30 12.52 -18.02
C THR A 330 4.75 12.48 -17.60
N ALA A 331 5.64 11.93 -18.42
CA ALA A 331 7.08 11.91 -18.15
C ALA A 331 7.72 13.32 -18.08
N GLU A 332 7.08 14.32 -18.69
CA GLU A 332 7.54 15.71 -18.69
C GLU A 332 6.90 16.59 -17.60
N GLY A 333 5.94 16.05 -16.84
CA GLY A 333 5.18 16.80 -15.83
C GLY A 333 3.69 16.52 -15.89
N THR A 334 2.87 17.46 -15.40
CA THR A 334 1.40 17.31 -15.40
C THR A 334 0.75 18.13 -16.50
N ILE A 335 -0.33 17.62 -17.06
CA ILE A 335 -1.20 18.36 -17.99
C ILE A 335 -2.62 18.43 -17.42
N ASN A 336 -3.26 19.61 -17.47
CA ASN A 336 -4.67 19.74 -17.13
C ASN A 336 -5.51 19.71 -18.42
N LEU A 337 -6.21 18.60 -18.61
CA LEU A 337 -7.00 18.35 -19.83
C LEU A 337 -8.19 19.32 -20.00
N LYS A 338 -8.55 20.11 -18.99
CA LYS A 338 -9.55 21.18 -19.13
C LYS A 338 -9.07 22.35 -20.00
N ASN A 339 -7.76 22.50 -20.22
CA ASN A 339 -7.16 23.65 -20.90
C ASN A 339 -7.51 23.72 -22.37
N ALA A 340 -7.63 24.95 -22.88
CA ALA A 340 -8.05 25.24 -24.25
C ALA A 340 -7.17 24.60 -25.35
N PRO A 341 -5.83 24.51 -25.23
CA PRO A 341 -4.97 23.87 -26.22
C PRO A 341 -5.39 22.44 -26.59
N PHE A 342 -6.02 21.70 -25.67
CA PHE A 342 -6.44 20.31 -25.92
C PHE A 342 -7.78 20.18 -26.64
N THR A 343 -8.45 21.27 -27.02
CA THR A 343 -9.78 21.24 -27.66
C THR A 343 -9.79 20.45 -28.97
N ARG A 344 -8.70 20.50 -29.73
CA ARG A 344 -8.55 19.82 -31.04
C ARG A 344 -7.28 18.95 -31.09
N ASP A 345 -6.74 18.55 -29.92
CA ASP A 345 -5.52 17.74 -29.84
C ASP A 345 -5.85 16.26 -30.06
N PRO A 346 -5.46 15.65 -31.19
CA PRO A 346 -5.76 14.24 -31.47
C PRO A 346 -4.82 13.26 -30.76
N ARG A 347 -3.76 13.76 -30.11
CA ARG A 347 -2.75 12.92 -29.44
C ARG A 347 -3.30 12.27 -28.19
N PRO A 348 -2.71 11.14 -27.75
CA PRO A 348 -3.01 10.55 -26.43
C PRO A 348 -2.55 11.45 -25.29
N ILE A 349 -2.90 11.12 -24.04
CA ILE A 349 -2.38 11.83 -22.85
C ILE A 349 -0.84 11.86 -22.90
N GLU A 350 -0.22 10.72 -23.19
CA GLU A 350 1.24 10.56 -23.29
C GLU A 350 1.57 9.66 -24.49
N GLU A 351 2.49 10.15 -25.35
CA GLU A 351 2.98 9.38 -26.49
C GLU A 351 3.75 8.14 -26.02
N GLY A 352 3.50 7.00 -26.65
CA GLY A 352 4.13 5.72 -26.28
C GLY A 352 3.55 5.05 -25.01
N CYS A 353 2.59 5.69 -24.34
CA CYS A 353 1.91 5.06 -23.20
C CYS A 353 0.93 3.97 -23.68
N THR A 354 1.01 2.79 -23.05
CA THR A 354 0.21 1.61 -23.43
C THR A 354 -1.08 1.45 -22.62
N CYS A 355 -1.42 2.39 -21.73
CA CYS A 355 -2.65 2.28 -20.95
C CYS A 355 -3.90 2.40 -21.86
N HIS A 356 -5.02 1.85 -21.41
CA HIS A 356 -6.27 1.87 -22.17
C HIS A 356 -6.69 3.29 -22.61
N ALA A 357 -6.51 4.29 -21.75
CA ALA A 357 -6.88 5.68 -22.08
C ALA A 357 -6.04 6.22 -23.24
N CYS A 358 -4.72 6.02 -23.23
CA CYS A 358 -3.82 6.51 -24.28
C CYS A 358 -3.93 5.69 -25.57
N ALA A 359 -4.16 4.38 -25.48
CA ALA A 359 -4.28 3.51 -26.65
C ALA A 359 -5.57 3.78 -27.46
N THR A 360 -6.60 4.37 -26.83
CA THR A 360 -7.93 4.45 -27.42
C THR A 360 -8.42 5.89 -27.65
N PHE A 361 -8.04 6.83 -26.75
CA PHE A 361 -8.70 8.14 -26.71
C PHE A 361 -7.71 9.30 -26.87
N SER A 362 -8.17 10.35 -27.58
CA SER A 362 -7.43 11.59 -27.74
C SER A 362 -7.59 12.53 -26.53
N ARG A 363 -6.64 13.46 -26.35
CA ARG A 363 -6.76 14.57 -25.39
C ARG A 363 -8.02 15.40 -25.64
N ALA A 364 -8.41 15.59 -26.89
CA ALA A 364 -9.63 16.33 -27.26
C ALA A 364 -10.88 15.64 -26.72
N TYR A 365 -10.99 14.31 -26.87
CA TYR A 365 -12.12 13.56 -26.35
C TYR A 365 -12.14 13.55 -24.82
N LEU A 366 -11.00 13.29 -24.18
CA LEU A 366 -10.90 13.32 -22.72
C LEU A 366 -11.23 14.71 -22.16
N ARG A 367 -10.77 15.78 -22.83
CA ARG A 367 -11.15 17.14 -22.48
C ARG A 367 -12.67 17.34 -22.58
N HIS A 368 -13.30 16.88 -23.66
CA HIS A 368 -14.76 16.94 -23.80
C HIS A 368 -15.45 16.28 -22.61
N LEU A 369 -15.09 15.04 -22.28
CA LEU A 369 -15.67 14.31 -21.16
C LEU A 369 -15.50 15.05 -19.82
N VAL A 370 -14.30 15.57 -19.54
CA VAL A 370 -14.04 16.31 -18.29
C VAL A 370 -14.83 17.61 -18.23
N LYS A 371 -14.99 18.32 -19.37
CA LYS A 371 -15.78 19.57 -19.44
C LYS A 371 -17.28 19.34 -19.38
N ALA A 372 -17.73 18.18 -19.85
CA ALA A 372 -19.11 17.74 -19.75
C ALA A 372 -19.43 17.05 -18.41
N GLU A 373 -18.45 16.99 -17.50
CA GLU A 373 -18.56 16.34 -16.18
C GLU A 373 -18.90 14.85 -16.26
N GLU A 374 -18.56 14.19 -17.39
CA GLU A 374 -18.77 12.76 -17.56
C GLU A 374 -17.80 11.94 -16.72
N ILE A 375 -18.35 11.01 -15.94
CA ILE A 375 -17.58 10.14 -15.03
C ILE A 375 -16.50 9.34 -15.78
N LEU A 376 -16.78 8.94 -17.03
CA LEU A 376 -15.84 8.21 -17.87
C LEU A 376 -14.52 8.98 -18.07
N GLY A 377 -14.57 10.30 -18.23
CA GLY A 377 -13.37 11.13 -18.38
C GLY A 377 -12.45 11.04 -17.16
N LEU A 378 -13.03 11.20 -15.99
CA LEU A 378 -12.29 11.13 -14.72
C LEU A 378 -11.72 9.72 -14.47
N ARG A 379 -12.47 8.68 -14.83
CA ARG A 379 -12.06 7.29 -14.71
C ARG A 379 -10.89 6.96 -15.65
N LEU A 380 -10.95 7.36 -16.91
CA LEU A 380 -9.88 7.14 -17.89
C LEU A 380 -8.56 7.83 -17.48
N ILE A 381 -8.66 9.07 -16.97
CA ILE A 381 -7.49 9.78 -16.45
C ILE A 381 -6.94 9.08 -15.20
N THR A 382 -7.79 8.55 -14.32
CA THR A 382 -7.36 7.78 -13.15
C THR A 382 -6.58 6.52 -13.55
N LEU A 383 -7.09 5.77 -14.53
CA LEU A 383 -6.41 4.59 -15.08
C LEU A 383 -5.03 4.94 -15.65
N HIS A 384 -4.95 6.05 -16.41
CA HIS A 384 -3.69 6.54 -16.95
C HIS A 384 -2.71 6.91 -15.82
N ASN A 385 -3.15 7.68 -14.84
CA ASN A 385 -2.28 8.12 -13.74
C ASN A 385 -1.75 6.94 -12.91
N LEU A 386 -2.58 5.94 -12.63
CA LEU A 386 -2.14 4.72 -11.94
C LEU A 386 -1.16 3.91 -12.81
N HIS A 387 -1.44 3.79 -14.11
CA HIS A 387 -0.50 3.15 -15.05
C HIS A 387 0.85 3.85 -15.05
N PHE A 388 0.86 5.19 -15.07
CA PHE A 388 2.07 5.99 -15.01
C PHE A 388 2.89 5.70 -13.75
N TYR A 389 2.26 5.74 -12.55
CA TYR A 389 2.94 5.48 -11.28
C TYR A 389 3.51 4.06 -11.20
N LEU A 390 2.71 3.05 -11.53
CA LEU A 390 3.16 1.67 -11.50
C LEU A 390 4.28 1.40 -12.53
N THR A 391 4.24 2.07 -13.69
CA THR A 391 5.30 1.99 -14.69
C THR A 391 6.56 2.70 -14.23
N LEU A 392 6.43 3.87 -13.58
CA LEU A 392 7.56 4.59 -13.00
C LEU A 392 8.30 3.70 -11.98
N MET A 393 7.58 3.03 -11.08
CA MET A 393 8.22 2.13 -10.11
C MET A 393 8.95 0.95 -10.78
N ARG A 394 8.36 0.35 -11.82
CA ARG A 394 9.06 -0.70 -12.60
C ARG A 394 10.35 -0.19 -13.26
N ARG A 395 10.33 1.03 -13.82
CA ARG A 395 11.52 1.65 -14.42
C ARG A 395 12.59 1.97 -13.39
N ILE A 396 12.21 2.49 -12.21
CA ILE A 396 13.12 2.72 -11.09
C ILE A 396 13.78 1.39 -10.68
N ARG A 397 12.98 0.34 -10.45
CA ARG A 397 13.49 -0.98 -10.10
C ARG A 397 14.47 -1.53 -11.16
N ALA A 398 14.12 -1.44 -12.43
CA ALA A 398 14.98 -1.90 -13.53
C ALA A 398 16.32 -1.16 -13.50
N SER A 399 16.32 0.16 -13.35
CA SER A 399 17.55 0.96 -13.31
C SER A 399 18.42 0.67 -12.08
N ILE A 400 17.85 0.28 -10.93
CA ILE A 400 18.62 -0.20 -9.78
C ILE A 400 19.27 -1.54 -10.13
N LEU A 401 18.50 -2.47 -10.70
CA LEU A 401 18.99 -3.80 -11.02
C LEU A 401 20.08 -3.82 -12.10
N ASP A 402 20.01 -2.95 -13.09
CA ASP A 402 21.04 -2.84 -14.14
C ASP A 402 22.20 -1.89 -13.77
N GLY A 403 22.04 -1.06 -12.72
CA GLY A 403 23.08 -0.15 -12.22
C GLY A 403 23.06 1.23 -12.87
N SER A 404 21.99 1.60 -13.58
CA SER A 404 21.83 2.91 -14.25
C SER A 404 20.95 3.89 -13.42
N PHE A 405 20.69 3.60 -12.14
CA PHE A 405 19.73 4.37 -11.35
C PHE A 405 20.11 5.87 -11.23
N GLN A 406 21.39 6.18 -11.05
CA GLN A 406 21.81 7.58 -10.91
C GLN A 406 21.52 8.38 -12.18
N GLU A 407 21.81 7.82 -13.36
CA GLU A 407 21.52 8.45 -14.66
C GLU A 407 20.01 8.62 -14.85
N PHE A 408 19.22 7.57 -14.50
CA PHE A 408 17.77 7.62 -14.53
C PHE A 408 17.22 8.74 -13.63
N ARG A 409 17.71 8.84 -12.39
CA ARG A 409 17.31 9.84 -11.40
C ARG A 409 17.57 11.26 -11.91
N GLU A 410 18.81 11.55 -12.33
CA GLU A 410 19.21 12.86 -12.82
C GLU A 410 18.36 13.30 -14.02
N LYS A 411 18.20 12.42 -15.00
CA LYS A 411 17.39 12.68 -16.19
C LYS A 411 15.93 12.91 -15.87
N PHE A 412 15.36 12.07 -14.99
CA PHE A 412 13.93 12.16 -14.65
C PHE A 412 13.63 13.41 -13.83
N VAL A 413 14.41 13.67 -12.76
CA VAL A 413 14.15 14.80 -11.85
C VAL A 413 14.39 16.14 -12.55
N SER A 414 15.47 16.28 -13.33
CA SER A 414 15.76 17.53 -14.07
C SER A 414 14.79 17.78 -15.22
N GLY A 415 14.27 16.72 -15.84
CA GLY A 415 13.31 16.81 -16.96
C GLY A 415 11.86 17.04 -16.53
N TYR A 416 11.53 16.74 -15.27
CA TYR A 416 10.15 16.77 -14.80
C TYR A 416 9.71 18.18 -14.40
N ARG A 417 8.73 18.73 -15.10
CA ARG A 417 8.16 20.07 -14.82
C ARG A 417 7.00 19.94 -13.83
N VAL A 418 7.24 20.37 -12.58
CA VAL A 418 6.14 20.55 -11.63
C VAL A 418 5.35 21.79 -12.05
N TRP A 419 4.14 21.58 -12.55
CA TRP A 419 3.25 22.71 -12.82
C TRP A 419 2.83 23.31 -11.46
N LYS A 420 3.33 24.51 -11.17
CA LYS A 420 2.81 25.31 -10.06
C LYS A 420 1.48 25.85 -10.55
N ALA A 421 0.38 25.51 -9.88
CA ALA A 421 -0.86 26.28 -10.04
C ALA A 421 -0.50 27.72 -9.68
N GLU A 422 -0.69 28.65 -10.61
CA GLU A 422 -0.71 30.07 -10.27
C GLU A 422 -1.78 30.25 -9.18
N GLU A 423 -1.38 30.86 -8.05
CA GLU A 423 -2.21 31.15 -6.88
C GLU A 423 -3.42 32.02 -7.23
#